data_dbf90b61a4e2f7e71f32c72b8c2faa72
#
_entry.id   dbf90b61a4e2f7e71f32c72b8c2faa72
#
_cell.length_a   1.000
_cell.length_b   1.000
_cell.length_c   1.000
_cell.angle_alpha   90.00
_cell.angle_beta   90.00
_cell.angle_gamma   90.00
#
_symmetry.space_group_name_H-M   'P 1'
#
loop_
_entity.id
_entity.type
_entity.pdbx_description
1 polymer ?
#
loop_
_entity_poly.entity_id
_entity_poly.type
_entity_poly.pdbx_seq_one_letter_code
_entity_poly.pdbx_strand_id
1 'polypeptide(L)'
;MRSSIYWSLIVMLCITMACSSSGKIQSWMKDVSIIPRSEWKANDPIPYLRHEPVRITVHHEGTKLLVTDDAVRKIKGIQTWGMGKDRNWADVPYHFFIAPDGKIYEGRAITTVGETNTEYDPKGHLLICCLGNLNEVEVPEAQLSSLIRMIAYCSKTYKIPYETLATHRDYSKQTTCPGKYLYNYFENGYIKQEVKKLLE
;
A
#
# COMPACT_ATOMS: atom_id res chain seq x y z
N MET A 1 81.59 4.62 18.26
CA MET A 1 80.30 4.44 19.01
C MET A 1 79.21 5.04 18.17
N ARG A 2 78.39 4.19 17.51
CA ARG A 2 77.22 4.57 16.72
C ARG A 2 75.99 4.02 17.42
N SER A 3 75.13 4.89 17.96
CA SER A 3 73.92 4.55 18.58
C SER A 3 72.78 4.53 17.50
N SER A 4 72.26 3.36 17.24
CA SER A 4 71.05 3.17 16.36
C SER A 4 69.75 3.40 17.18
N ILE A 5 69.02 4.41 16.76
CA ILE A 5 67.75 4.72 17.30
C ILE A 5 66.71 3.93 16.47
N TYR A 6 66.07 2.93 17.08
CA TYR A 6 64.94 2.22 16.47
C TYR A 6 63.64 3.02 16.68
N TRP A 7 63.06 3.48 15.59
CA TRP A 7 61.71 4.06 15.57
C TRP A 7 60.71 2.93 15.39
N SER A 8 59.99 2.63 16.47
CA SER A 8 58.87 1.72 16.42
C SER A 8 57.66 2.45 15.85
N LEU A 9 57.29 2.12 14.60
CA LEU A 9 56.00 2.52 13.99
C LEU A 9 54.88 1.71 14.61
N ILE A 10 54.09 2.34 15.49
CA ILE A 10 52.80 1.79 15.93
C ILE A 10 51.81 2.06 14.82
N VAL A 11 51.49 1.01 14.04
CA VAL A 11 50.39 1.03 13.10
C VAL A 11 49.08 0.85 13.89
N MET A 12 48.40 1.94 14.13
CA MET A 12 47.06 1.94 14.75
C MET A 12 46.05 1.46 13.73
N LEU A 13 45.68 0.18 13.80
CA LEU A 13 44.67 -0.45 12.95
C LEU A 13 43.29 0.07 13.39
N CYS A 14 42.78 1.11 12.75
CA CYS A 14 41.41 1.54 12.88
C CYS A 14 40.52 0.47 12.27
N ILE A 15 40.00 -0.45 13.10
CA ILE A 15 38.93 -1.33 12.72
C ILE A 15 37.66 -0.48 12.68
N THR A 16 37.29 0.00 11.49
CA THR A 16 35.95 0.54 11.25
C THR A 16 34.99 -0.62 11.32
N MET A 17 34.30 -0.78 12.47
CA MET A 17 33.11 -1.59 12.55
C MET A 17 32.08 -0.99 11.57
N ALA A 18 32.09 -1.49 10.34
CA ALA A 18 30.95 -1.33 9.45
C ALA A 18 29.76 -2.02 10.14
N CYS A 19 28.92 -1.21 10.77
CA CYS A 19 27.64 -1.66 11.32
C CYS A 19 26.82 -2.13 10.13
N SER A 20 26.93 -3.42 9.79
CA SER A 20 26.06 -4.09 8.84
C SER A 20 24.66 -4.10 9.46
N SER A 21 23.88 -3.08 9.15
CA SER A 21 22.43 -3.12 9.31
C SER A 21 21.87 -4.10 8.27
N SER A 22 22.15 -5.40 8.44
CA SER A 22 21.34 -6.42 7.82
C SER A 22 19.95 -6.23 8.41
N GLY A 23 19.07 -5.57 7.64
CA GLY A 23 17.73 -5.26 8.08
C GLY A 23 17.03 -6.55 8.48
N LYS A 24 16.90 -6.77 9.79
CA LYS A 24 15.99 -7.80 10.30
C LYS A 24 14.66 -7.48 9.64
N ILE A 25 14.17 -8.38 8.77
CA ILE A 25 12.80 -8.32 8.29
C ILE A 25 11.95 -8.22 9.54
N GLN A 26 11.26 -7.10 9.73
CA GLN A 26 10.43 -6.89 10.90
C GLN A 26 9.40 -8.01 10.94
N SER A 27 9.18 -8.63 12.09
CA SER A 27 8.36 -9.86 12.22
C SER A 27 6.97 -9.68 11.58
N TRP A 28 6.36 -8.51 11.71
CA TRP A 28 5.05 -8.17 11.16
C TRP A 28 4.97 -8.22 9.62
N MET A 29 6.08 -8.03 8.89
CA MET A 29 6.09 -8.12 7.42
C MET A 29 5.80 -9.54 6.93
N LYS A 30 6.14 -10.55 7.73
CA LYS A 30 5.84 -11.96 7.41
C LYS A 30 4.34 -12.26 7.52
N ASP A 31 3.61 -11.43 8.26
CA ASP A 31 2.17 -11.59 8.45
C ASP A 31 1.36 -10.92 7.33
N VAL A 32 2.01 -10.17 6.44
CA VAL A 32 1.36 -9.59 5.25
C VAL A 32 1.31 -10.64 4.16
N SER A 33 0.21 -11.38 4.11
CA SER A 33 -0.07 -12.35 3.06
C SER A 33 -0.94 -11.71 1.98
N ILE A 34 -0.41 -11.62 0.76
CA ILE A 34 -1.11 -11.05 -0.40
C ILE A 34 -1.56 -12.19 -1.29
N ILE A 35 -2.86 -12.32 -1.48
CA ILE A 35 -3.49 -13.30 -2.36
C ILE A 35 -3.27 -12.85 -3.81
N PRO A 36 -2.58 -13.65 -4.64
CA PRO A 36 -2.21 -13.25 -5.98
C PRO A 36 -3.41 -13.18 -6.94
N ARG A 37 -3.23 -12.50 -8.05
CA ARG A 37 -4.25 -12.32 -9.10
C ARG A 37 -4.82 -13.64 -9.63
N SER A 38 -4.00 -14.70 -9.69
CA SER A 38 -4.42 -16.03 -10.13
C SER A 38 -5.54 -16.63 -9.28
N GLU A 39 -5.53 -16.38 -7.95
CA GLU A 39 -6.52 -16.92 -7.01
C GLU A 39 -7.92 -16.32 -7.20
N TRP A 40 -8.01 -15.07 -7.67
CA TRP A 40 -9.30 -14.46 -8.00
C TRP A 40 -9.60 -14.47 -9.51
N LYS A 41 -8.82 -15.28 -10.29
CA LYS A 41 -9.00 -15.52 -11.72
C LYS A 41 -9.08 -14.21 -12.51
N ALA A 42 -8.13 -13.30 -12.25
CA ALA A 42 -8.03 -12.03 -12.97
C ALA A 42 -7.94 -12.25 -14.48
N ASN A 43 -8.59 -11.37 -15.26
CA ASN A 43 -8.29 -11.27 -16.68
C ASN A 43 -6.91 -10.63 -16.87
N ASP A 44 -6.30 -10.88 -18.02
CA ASP A 44 -5.08 -10.18 -18.42
C ASP A 44 -5.39 -8.67 -18.59
N PRO A 45 -4.51 -7.80 -18.10
CA PRO A 45 -4.69 -6.37 -18.24
C PRO A 45 -4.43 -5.93 -19.70
N ILE A 46 -5.11 -4.88 -20.13
CA ILE A 46 -4.76 -4.18 -21.37
C ILE A 46 -3.51 -3.32 -21.10
N PRO A 47 -2.55 -3.19 -22.04
CA PRO A 47 -1.42 -2.28 -21.90
C PRO A 47 -1.86 -0.85 -21.57
N TYR A 48 -1.23 -0.25 -20.56
CA TYR A 48 -1.60 1.08 -20.06
C TYR A 48 -0.36 1.88 -19.62
N LEU A 49 -0.59 3.13 -19.22
CA LEU A 49 0.45 4.05 -18.77
C LEU A 49 1.24 3.47 -17.61
N ARG A 50 2.55 3.62 -17.66
CA ARG A 50 3.44 3.18 -16.59
C ARG A 50 3.88 4.36 -15.74
N HIS A 51 4.13 4.06 -14.46
CA HIS A 51 4.67 5.01 -13.50
C HIS A 51 5.56 4.33 -12.46
N GLU A 52 6.22 5.15 -11.67
CA GLU A 52 6.81 4.79 -10.40
C GLU A 52 6.00 5.48 -9.30
N PRO A 53 5.36 4.75 -8.38
CA PRO A 53 4.57 5.37 -7.34
C PRO A 53 5.48 6.03 -6.28
N VAL A 54 5.12 7.26 -5.89
CA VAL A 54 5.85 8.08 -4.93
C VAL A 54 4.99 8.48 -3.73
N ARG A 55 3.71 8.07 -3.72
CA ARG A 55 2.76 8.32 -2.63
C ARG A 55 1.75 7.19 -2.50
N ILE A 56 1.16 7.07 -1.31
CA ILE A 56 0.12 6.06 -1.02
C ILE A 56 -1.22 6.76 -0.87
N THR A 57 -2.23 6.27 -1.59
CA THR A 57 -3.60 6.80 -1.51
C THR A 57 -4.58 5.69 -1.17
N VAL A 58 -5.40 5.93 -0.15
CA VAL A 58 -6.38 4.97 0.34
C VAL A 58 -7.77 5.31 -0.17
N HIS A 59 -8.46 4.26 -0.60
CA HIS A 59 -9.83 4.30 -1.14
C HIS A 59 -10.75 3.35 -0.40
N HIS A 60 -12.05 3.53 -0.58
CA HIS A 60 -13.03 2.45 -0.45
C HIS A 60 -13.69 2.17 -1.81
N GLU A 61 -14.26 0.99 -1.96
CA GLU A 61 -14.95 0.60 -3.20
C GLU A 61 -16.34 1.26 -3.32
N GLY A 62 -16.99 1.55 -2.19
CA GLY A 62 -18.21 2.35 -2.14
C GLY A 62 -19.51 1.59 -2.30
N THR A 63 -19.52 0.25 -2.45
CA THR A 63 -20.73 -0.56 -2.40
C THR A 63 -20.70 -1.55 -1.24
N LYS A 64 -21.87 -1.91 -0.72
CA LYS A 64 -21.98 -2.78 0.45
C LYS A 64 -21.26 -4.11 0.23
N LEU A 65 -20.43 -4.49 1.19
CA LEU A 65 -19.79 -5.80 1.30
C LEU A 65 -19.65 -6.14 2.79
N LEU A 66 -20.15 -7.30 3.20
CA LEU A 66 -20.04 -7.80 4.56
C LEU A 66 -18.87 -8.77 4.71
N VAL A 67 -18.47 -9.07 5.95
CA VAL A 67 -17.38 -10.03 6.24
C VAL A 67 -17.68 -11.43 5.66
N THR A 68 -18.94 -11.79 5.56
CA THR A 68 -19.43 -13.08 5.04
C THR A 68 -19.54 -13.13 3.52
N ASP A 69 -19.39 -12.00 2.83
CA ASP A 69 -19.56 -11.91 1.39
C ASP A 69 -18.29 -12.35 0.66
N ASP A 70 -18.46 -12.78 -0.59
CA ASP A 70 -17.37 -13.26 -1.45
C ASP A 70 -16.57 -12.08 -2.04
N ALA A 71 -15.43 -11.79 -1.40
CA ALA A 71 -14.49 -10.75 -1.85
C ALA A 71 -13.90 -11.04 -3.24
N VAL A 72 -13.66 -12.31 -3.58
CA VAL A 72 -13.13 -12.72 -4.89
C VAL A 72 -14.12 -12.38 -5.99
N ARG A 73 -15.38 -12.74 -5.79
CA ARG A 73 -16.48 -12.38 -6.72
C ARG A 73 -16.60 -10.87 -6.87
N LYS A 74 -16.44 -10.13 -5.76
CA LYS A 74 -16.49 -8.65 -5.76
C LYS A 74 -15.39 -8.05 -6.60
N ILE A 75 -14.13 -8.45 -6.39
CA ILE A 75 -12.96 -7.94 -7.14
C ILE A 75 -13.10 -8.28 -8.62
N LYS A 76 -13.53 -9.52 -8.94
CA LYS A 76 -13.79 -9.92 -10.33
C LYS A 76 -14.89 -9.09 -10.98
N GLY A 77 -15.93 -8.75 -10.23
CA GLY A 77 -16.99 -7.84 -10.67
C GLY A 77 -16.47 -6.44 -10.99
N ILE A 78 -15.59 -5.89 -10.14
CA ILE A 78 -14.93 -4.59 -10.37
C ILE A 78 -14.11 -4.62 -11.66
N GLN A 79 -13.34 -5.70 -11.89
CA GLN A 79 -12.57 -5.85 -13.11
C GLN A 79 -13.46 -5.91 -14.35
N THR A 80 -14.50 -6.74 -14.31
CA THR A 80 -15.43 -6.90 -15.44
C THR A 80 -16.13 -5.60 -15.79
N TRP A 81 -16.57 -4.85 -14.77
CA TRP A 81 -17.20 -3.55 -14.95
C TRP A 81 -16.22 -2.49 -15.47
N GLY A 82 -15.00 -2.42 -14.89
CA GLY A 82 -13.98 -1.46 -15.29
C GLY A 82 -13.50 -1.68 -16.72
N MET A 83 -13.26 -2.93 -17.13
CA MET A 83 -12.84 -3.29 -18.49
C MET A 83 -14.02 -3.30 -19.49
N GLY A 84 -15.24 -3.08 -19.02
CA GLY A 84 -16.44 -3.02 -19.87
C GLY A 84 -16.45 -1.79 -20.77
N LYS A 85 -17.33 -1.82 -21.80
CA LYS A 85 -17.41 -0.80 -22.86
C LYS A 85 -17.65 0.62 -22.35
N ASP A 86 -18.34 0.78 -21.22
CA ASP A 86 -18.70 2.09 -20.68
C ASP A 86 -17.53 2.77 -19.94
N ARG A 87 -16.59 1.98 -19.40
CA ARG A 87 -15.42 2.47 -18.64
C ARG A 87 -14.15 2.38 -19.47
N ASN A 88 -13.99 1.27 -20.16
CA ASN A 88 -12.83 1.00 -21.01
C ASN A 88 -11.49 1.15 -20.26
N TRP A 89 -11.50 0.75 -18.95
CA TRP A 89 -10.30 0.72 -18.14
C TRP A 89 -9.40 -0.45 -18.54
N ALA A 90 -8.11 -0.29 -18.31
CA ALA A 90 -7.14 -1.32 -18.64
C ALA A 90 -7.18 -2.53 -17.69
N ASP A 91 -7.67 -2.35 -16.46
CA ASP A 91 -7.73 -3.38 -15.42
C ASP A 91 -8.62 -2.89 -14.26
N VAL A 92 -8.57 -3.59 -13.10
CA VAL A 92 -9.07 -3.03 -11.84
C VAL A 92 -8.35 -1.71 -11.52
N PRO A 93 -9.02 -0.73 -10.90
CA PRO A 93 -8.43 0.62 -10.72
C PRO A 93 -7.34 0.69 -9.64
N TYR A 94 -7.26 -0.30 -8.74
CA TYR A 94 -6.38 -0.26 -7.56
C TYR A 94 -5.28 -1.31 -7.61
N HIS A 95 -4.17 -1.05 -6.90
CA HIS A 95 -3.02 -1.96 -6.80
C HIS A 95 -3.25 -3.07 -5.77
N PHE A 96 -3.98 -2.76 -4.70
CA PHE A 96 -4.37 -3.74 -3.68
C PHE A 96 -5.80 -3.53 -3.22
N PHE A 97 -6.43 -4.65 -2.84
CA PHE A 97 -7.73 -4.64 -2.20
C PHE A 97 -7.63 -5.27 -0.81
N ILE A 98 -8.36 -4.74 0.16
CA ILE A 98 -8.48 -5.30 1.50
C ILE A 98 -9.94 -5.60 1.77
N ALA A 99 -10.24 -6.87 1.97
CA ALA A 99 -11.60 -7.31 2.28
C ALA A 99 -11.99 -7.04 3.74
N PRO A 100 -13.28 -7.03 4.09
CA PRO A 100 -13.74 -6.83 5.45
C PRO A 100 -13.19 -7.84 6.47
N ASP A 101 -12.85 -9.08 6.04
CA ASP A 101 -12.21 -10.11 6.85
C ASP A 101 -10.68 -9.91 7.01
N GLY A 102 -10.14 -8.85 6.45
CA GLY A 102 -8.73 -8.50 6.50
C GLY A 102 -7.85 -9.16 5.45
N LYS A 103 -8.37 -10.03 4.58
CA LYS A 103 -7.60 -10.60 3.47
C LYS A 103 -7.18 -9.52 2.48
N ILE A 104 -5.93 -9.61 2.02
CA ILE A 104 -5.34 -8.66 1.07
C ILE A 104 -5.21 -9.36 -0.28
N TYR A 105 -5.67 -8.70 -1.33
CA TYR A 105 -5.62 -9.22 -2.69
C TYR A 105 -4.78 -8.31 -3.57
N GLU A 106 -3.95 -8.93 -4.42
CA GLU A 106 -3.24 -8.23 -5.48
C GLU A 106 -4.24 -7.72 -6.53
N GLY A 107 -4.14 -6.44 -6.86
CA GLY A 107 -4.89 -5.79 -7.93
C GLY A 107 -4.06 -5.63 -9.19
N ARG A 108 -3.98 -4.42 -9.75
CA ARG A 108 -3.12 -4.15 -10.91
C ARG A 108 -1.65 -4.06 -10.52
N ALA A 109 -0.78 -4.23 -11.51
CA ALA A 109 0.67 -4.12 -11.30
C ALA A 109 1.06 -2.74 -10.76
N ILE A 110 1.93 -2.70 -9.75
CA ILE A 110 2.40 -1.47 -9.07
C ILE A 110 2.96 -0.43 -10.05
N THR A 111 3.58 -0.89 -11.13
CA THR A 111 4.19 -0.01 -12.15
C THR A 111 3.21 0.50 -13.20
N THR A 112 1.92 0.20 -13.06
CA THR A 112 0.87 0.65 -13.98
C THR A 112 -0.01 1.69 -13.29
N VAL A 113 -0.20 2.85 -13.92
CA VAL A 113 -1.04 3.93 -13.38
C VAL A 113 -2.45 3.42 -13.08
N GLY A 114 -3.00 3.77 -11.91
CA GLY A 114 -4.38 3.45 -11.55
C GLY A 114 -5.40 4.19 -12.41
N GLU A 115 -6.68 3.91 -12.18
CA GLU A 115 -7.78 4.59 -12.87
C GLU A 115 -8.80 5.11 -11.87
N THR A 116 -9.50 6.16 -12.22
CA THR A 116 -10.48 6.84 -11.37
C THR A 116 -11.62 7.43 -12.20
N ASN A 117 -12.75 7.73 -11.54
CA ASN A 117 -13.88 8.44 -12.14
C ASN A 117 -13.92 9.93 -11.75
N THR A 118 -12.90 10.41 -11.06
CA THR A 118 -12.82 11.79 -10.59
C THR A 118 -11.70 12.54 -11.33
N GLU A 119 -11.59 13.83 -11.09
CA GLU A 119 -10.70 14.76 -11.78
C GLU A 119 -9.22 14.62 -11.43
N TYR A 120 -8.85 13.91 -10.35
CA TYR A 120 -7.44 13.79 -10.01
C TYR A 120 -6.68 12.79 -10.89
N ASP A 121 -5.41 13.05 -11.13
CA ASP A 121 -4.52 12.14 -11.85
C ASP A 121 -3.92 11.09 -10.92
N PRO A 122 -4.19 9.77 -11.10
CA PRO A 122 -3.62 8.71 -10.28
C PRO A 122 -2.14 8.42 -10.57
N LYS A 123 -1.49 9.11 -11.50
CA LYS A 123 -0.07 8.92 -11.78
C LYS A 123 0.79 9.25 -10.56
N GLY A 124 1.69 8.34 -10.21
CA GLY A 124 2.53 8.45 -9.02
C GLY A 124 1.88 7.98 -7.72
N HIS A 125 0.63 7.48 -7.75
CA HIS A 125 -0.08 6.98 -6.59
C HIS A 125 -0.08 5.45 -6.53
N LEU A 126 0.34 4.86 -5.40
CA LEU A 126 0.02 3.49 -5.04
C LEU A 126 -1.35 3.49 -4.38
N LEU A 127 -2.32 2.81 -4.98
CA LEU A 127 -3.72 2.83 -4.58
C LEU A 127 -4.09 1.58 -3.78
N ILE A 128 -4.56 1.75 -2.54
CA ILE A 128 -5.05 0.68 -1.67
C ILE A 128 -6.55 0.90 -1.46
N CYS A 129 -7.36 -0.11 -1.74
CA CYS A 129 -8.80 -0.03 -1.66
C CYS A 129 -9.36 -0.96 -0.57
N CYS A 130 -10.04 -0.42 0.41
CA CYS A 130 -10.88 -1.19 1.32
C CYS A 130 -12.21 -1.54 0.64
N LEU A 131 -12.51 -2.82 0.48
CA LEU A 131 -13.79 -3.26 -0.06
C LEU A 131 -14.93 -2.94 0.91
N GLY A 132 -16.03 -2.44 0.38
CA GLY A 132 -17.21 -2.07 1.15
C GLY A 132 -17.57 -0.59 1.03
N ASN A 133 -18.77 -0.24 1.54
CA ASN A 133 -19.22 1.15 1.64
C ASN A 133 -19.00 1.71 3.06
N LEU A 134 -17.82 2.27 3.28
CA LEU A 134 -17.42 2.83 4.57
C LEU A 134 -18.01 4.24 4.85
N ASN A 135 -19.01 4.67 4.08
CA ASN A 135 -19.95 5.72 4.47
C ASN A 135 -21.13 5.17 5.28
N GLU A 136 -21.46 3.88 5.10
CA GLU A 136 -22.65 3.26 5.69
C GLU A 136 -22.33 2.31 6.84
N VAL A 137 -21.15 1.64 6.77
CA VAL A 137 -20.73 0.68 7.78
C VAL A 137 -19.39 1.08 8.40
N GLU A 138 -19.21 0.77 9.67
CA GLU A 138 -17.94 0.94 10.37
C GLU A 138 -16.86 0.05 9.75
N VAL A 139 -15.61 0.49 9.89
CA VAL A 139 -14.46 -0.28 9.39
C VAL A 139 -14.26 -1.52 10.27
N PRO A 140 -14.36 -2.74 9.73
CA PRO A 140 -14.05 -3.93 10.49
C PRO A 140 -12.62 -3.90 11.04
N GLU A 141 -12.42 -4.33 12.29
CA GLU A 141 -11.09 -4.31 12.94
C GLU A 141 -10.03 -5.06 12.12
N ALA A 142 -10.38 -6.23 11.57
CA ALA A 142 -9.49 -7.00 10.71
C ALA A 142 -9.07 -6.23 9.46
N GLN A 143 -10.01 -5.51 8.83
CA GLN A 143 -9.74 -4.68 7.65
C GLN A 143 -8.83 -3.49 8.00
N LEU A 144 -9.11 -2.79 9.10
CA LEU A 144 -8.30 -1.66 9.57
C LEU A 144 -6.87 -2.09 9.91
N SER A 145 -6.73 -3.19 10.65
CA SER A 145 -5.43 -3.77 11.02
C SER A 145 -4.62 -4.18 9.78
N SER A 146 -5.27 -4.80 8.79
CA SER A 146 -4.61 -5.16 7.52
C SER A 146 -4.25 -3.96 6.68
N LEU A 147 -5.08 -2.90 6.68
CA LEU A 147 -4.77 -1.64 6.00
C LEU A 147 -3.50 -1.00 6.57
N ILE A 148 -3.38 -0.90 7.89
CA ILE A 148 -2.22 -0.32 8.56
C ILE A 148 -0.95 -1.10 8.20
N ARG A 149 -0.99 -2.44 8.30
CA ARG A 149 0.14 -3.31 7.91
C ARG A 149 0.48 -3.20 6.43
N MET A 150 -0.53 -3.12 5.55
CA MET A 150 -0.30 -2.99 4.11
C MET A 150 0.32 -1.65 3.74
N ILE A 151 -0.08 -0.56 4.36
CA ILE A 151 0.55 0.76 4.18
C ILE A 151 2.02 0.72 4.60
N ALA A 152 2.33 0.17 5.78
CA ALA A 152 3.70 0.03 6.26
C ALA A 152 4.54 -0.88 5.34
N TYR A 153 3.95 -1.99 4.86
CA TYR A 153 4.57 -2.90 3.89
C TYR A 153 4.91 -2.18 2.58
N CYS A 154 3.96 -1.45 2.00
CA CYS A 154 4.16 -0.69 0.77
C CYS A 154 5.23 0.38 0.95
N SER A 155 5.18 1.13 2.06
CA SER A 155 6.17 2.15 2.37
C SER A 155 7.59 1.57 2.39
N LYS A 156 7.78 0.45 3.07
CA LYS A 156 9.10 -0.18 3.21
C LYS A 156 9.55 -0.88 1.93
N THR A 157 8.66 -1.65 1.29
CA THR A 157 8.99 -2.47 0.13
C THR A 157 9.26 -1.63 -1.12
N TYR A 158 8.44 -0.61 -1.35
CA TYR A 158 8.52 0.25 -2.53
C TYR A 158 9.22 1.58 -2.25
N LYS A 159 9.76 1.78 -1.02
CA LYS A 159 10.47 2.99 -0.59
C LYS A 159 9.63 4.27 -0.76
N ILE A 160 8.33 4.16 -0.52
CA ILE A 160 7.41 5.29 -0.57
C ILE A 160 7.30 5.89 0.84
N PRO A 161 7.62 7.18 1.06
CA PRO A 161 7.51 7.79 2.38
C PRO A 161 6.08 7.72 2.91
N TYR A 162 5.88 7.15 4.11
CA TYR A 162 4.54 7.03 4.71
C TYR A 162 3.90 8.39 5.02
N GLU A 163 4.70 9.44 5.09
CA GLU A 163 4.25 10.82 5.25
C GLU A 163 3.38 11.28 4.07
N THR A 164 3.57 10.66 2.89
CA THR A 164 2.78 10.93 1.68
C THR A 164 1.39 10.30 1.71
N LEU A 165 1.08 9.53 2.79
CA LEU A 165 -0.20 8.87 2.96
C LEU A 165 -1.35 9.87 2.97
N ALA A 166 -2.30 9.66 2.09
CA ALA A 166 -3.50 10.47 1.94
C ALA A 166 -4.69 9.59 1.47
N THR A 167 -5.83 10.20 1.30
CA THR A 167 -7.05 9.55 0.83
C THR A 167 -7.51 10.14 -0.50
N HIS A 168 -8.43 9.48 -1.18
CA HIS A 168 -8.98 9.97 -2.44
C HIS A 168 -9.58 11.40 -2.31
N ARG A 169 -10.34 11.67 -1.25
CA ARG A 169 -10.94 12.99 -1.03
C ARG A 169 -9.95 14.12 -0.73
N ASP A 170 -8.69 13.79 -0.43
CA ASP A 170 -7.65 14.80 -0.27
C ASP A 170 -7.16 15.34 -1.62
N TYR A 171 -7.40 14.58 -2.70
CA TYR A 171 -7.05 14.94 -4.08
C TYR A 171 -8.24 15.35 -4.95
N SER A 172 -9.48 14.99 -4.57
CA SER A 172 -10.69 15.27 -5.33
C SER A 172 -11.81 15.81 -4.44
N LYS A 173 -12.47 16.86 -4.91
CA LYS A 173 -13.68 17.39 -4.27
C LYS A 173 -14.97 16.67 -4.70
N GLN A 174 -14.89 15.78 -5.67
CA GLN A 174 -16.03 15.05 -6.25
C GLN A 174 -16.35 13.75 -5.52
N THR A 175 -15.69 13.48 -4.38
CA THR A 175 -15.84 12.19 -3.69
C THR A 175 -15.84 12.30 -2.17
N THR A 176 -16.52 11.37 -1.50
CA THR A 176 -16.42 11.12 -0.06
C THR A 176 -15.50 9.95 0.27
N CYS A 177 -14.87 9.32 -0.75
CA CYS A 177 -13.94 8.22 -0.58
C CYS A 177 -12.74 8.66 0.29
N PRO A 178 -12.35 7.89 1.31
CA PRO A 178 -12.61 6.47 1.54
C PRO A 178 -13.83 6.16 2.43
N GLY A 179 -14.81 7.05 2.52
CA GLY A 179 -15.98 6.92 3.37
C GLY A 179 -15.75 7.51 4.77
N LYS A 180 -16.83 8.03 5.39
CA LYS A 180 -16.75 8.79 6.66
C LYS A 180 -16.09 8.00 7.79
N TYR A 181 -16.41 6.70 7.93
CA TYR A 181 -15.88 5.90 9.03
C TYR A 181 -14.39 5.60 8.89
N LEU A 182 -13.90 5.34 7.66
CA LEU A 182 -12.46 5.17 7.45
C LEU A 182 -11.73 6.51 7.51
N TYR A 183 -12.32 7.57 6.96
CA TYR A 183 -11.70 8.89 6.96
C TYR A 183 -11.43 9.43 8.38
N ASN A 184 -12.29 9.14 9.36
CA ASN A 184 -12.08 9.53 10.76
C ASN A 184 -10.72 9.05 11.31
N TYR A 185 -10.25 7.85 10.90
CA TYR A 185 -8.94 7.33 11.31
C TYR A 185 -7.76 8.05 10.62
N PHE A 186 -7.99 8.70 9.48
CA PHE A 186 -7.00 9.58 8.85
C PHE A 186 -7.00 10.96 9.50
N GLU A 187 -8.18 11.54 9.70
CA GLU A 187 -8.37 12.89 10.24
C GLU A 187 -7.81 13.01 11.67
N ASN A 188 -8.03 12.01 12.52
CA ASN A 188 -7.50 11.98 13.88
C ASN A 188 -6.03 11.50 13.98
N GLY A 189 -5.40 11.17 12.85
CA GLY A 189 -4.00 10.76 12.77
C GLY A 189 -3.70 9.32 13.20
N TYR A 190 -4.71 8.54 13.59
CA TYR A 190 -4.52 7.18 14.12
C TYR A 190 -3.77 6.25 13.15
N ILE A 191 -4.21 6.15 11.89
CA ILE A 191 -3.56 5.28 10.91
C ILE A 191 -2.09 5.67 10.73
N LYS A 192 -1.79 6.97 10.60
CA LYS A 192 -0.43 7.46 10.40
C LYS A 192 0.47 7.14 11.60
N GLN A 193 -0.07 7.25 12.81
CA GLN A 193 0.64 6.91 14.05
C GLN A 193 0.96 5.41 14.12
N GLU A 194 -0.03 4.54 13.83
CA GLU A 194 0.17 3.08 13.88
C GLU A 194 1.13 2.60 12.79
N VAL A 195 1.06 3.17 11.57
CA VAL A 195 2.04 2.89 10.49
C VAL A 195 3.45 3.27 10.92
N LYS A 196 3.62 4.45 11.54
CA LYS A 196 4.91 4.91 12.05
C LYS A 196 5.50 3.92 13.05
N LYS A 197 4.71 3.44 14.03
CA LYS A 197 5.15 2.44 15.02
C LYS A 197 5.64 1.13 14.39
N LEU A 198 5.07 0.71 13.27
CA LEU A 198 5.50 -0.48 12.54
C LEU A 198 6.82 -0.28 11.79
N LEU A 199 7.15 0.95 11.41
CA LEU A 199 8.33 1.29 10.62
C LEU A 199 9.57 1.60 11.48
N GLU A 200 9.37 1.99 12.71
CA GLU A 200 10.41 2.22 13.73
C GLU A 200 10.92 0.89 14.34
#